data_11621bbfbdb721d9b7b28a33d1f83cbd
#
_entry.id   11621bbfbdb721d9b7b28a33d1f83cbd
#
_cell.length_a   1.000
_cell.length_b   1.000
_cell.length_c   1.000
_cell.angle_alpha   90.00
_cell.angle_beta   90.00
_cell.angle_gamma   90.00
#
_symmetry.space_group_name_H-M   'P 1'
#
loop_
_entity.id
_entity.type
_entity.pdbx_description
1 polymer ?
#
loop_
_entity_poly.entity_id
_entity_poly.type
_entity_poly.pdbx_seq_one_letter_code
_entity_poly.pdbx_strand_id
1 'polypeptide(L)'
;GMHISYCAGILARPTGKIKKTLGCNTVETYIPWNLHEKEKGKFDFSGILDITRFVKLAQELGLMVILRPSPYICAEWEFGGLPYWLLKEDGMRLRCFYPPFLQHVKEYYEKLFEVIAPLQITRGGSVILMQVENEYGYFGDDKSYLDYMKQLMIDCGCEVPMVTSDGPWGDAFDCGKVEGVLQTGNFGSKGKSSLPS
;
A
#
# COMPACT_ATOMS: atom_id res chain seq x y z
N GLY A 1 13.68 13.57 13.45
CA GLY A 1 12.35 13.55 12.89
C GLY A 1 12.40 12.92 11.50
N MET A 2 11.51 11.96 11.23
CA MET A 2 11.41 11.34 9.92
C MET A 2 10.58 12.30 9.04
N HIS A 3 11.21 12.94 8.06
CA HIS A 3 10.48 13.65 7.01
C HIS A 3 10.20 12.67 5.88
N ILE A 4 8.92 12.31 5.70
CA ILE A 4 8.44 11.51 4.59
C ILE A 4 8.09 12.48 3.48
N SER A 5 8.84 12.44 2.40
CA SER A 5 8.53 13.20 1.19
C SER A 5 7.75 12.34 0.24
N TYR A 6 6.55 12.77 -0.10
CA TYR A 6 5.70 12.15 -1.09
C TYR A 6 6.36 12.27 -2.47
N CYS A 7 6.89 11.19 -3.00
CA CYS A 7 7.01 11.03 -4.44
C CYS A 7 5.81 10.22 -4.92
N ALA A 8 4.74 10.91 -5.25
CA ALA A 8 3.66 10.36 -6.05
C ALA A 8 4.20 10.10 -7.46
N GLY A 9 4.83 8.98 -7.63
CA GLY A 9 5.35 8.52 -8.90
C GLY A 9 5.33 7.01 -8.89
N ILE A 10 4.34 6.46 -9.56
CA ILE A 10 4.38 5.06 -9.94
C ILE A 10 5.70 4.87 -10.65
N LEU A 11 6.66 4.24 -9.92
CA LEU A 11 7.97 3.86 -10.43
C LEU A 11 8.83 4.99 -11.07
N ALA A 12 8.61 6.25 -10.65
CA ALA A 12 9.58 7.30 -10.94
C ALA A 12 10.90 6.91 -10.28
N ARG A 13 12.00 6.87 -11.04
CA ARG A 13 13.33 6.62 -10.50
C ARG A 13 13.56 7.54 -9.30
N PRO A 14 13.85 7.00 -8.09
CA PRO A 14 14.31 7.85 -7.00
C PRO A 14 15.59 8.53 -7.49
N THR A 15 15.50 9.79 -7.86
CA THR A 15 16.68 10.51 -8.33
C THR A 15 17.50 10.94 -7.13
N GLY A 16 18.82 10.79 -7.17
CA GLY A 16 19.71 11.29 -6.12
C GLY A 16 19.52 12.80 -5.83
N LYS A 17 18.89 13.53 -6.75
CA LYS A 17 18.46 14.92 -6.58
C LYS A 17 17.42 15.07 -5.48
N ILE A 18 16.44 14.16 -5.35
CA ILE A 18 15.41 14.20 -4.29
C ILE A 18 16.06 14.17 -2.91
N LYS A 19 17.03 13.28 -2.71
CA LYS A 19 17.74 13.17 -1.44
C LYS A 19 18.52 14.45 -1.08
N LYS A 20 19.22 15.02 -2.05
CA LYS A 20 20.06 16.22 -1.81
C LYS A 20 19.26 17.49 -1.61
N THR A 21 18.13 17.64 -2.33
CA THR A 21 17.37 18.90 -2.35
C THR A 21 16.38 19.02 -1.20
N LEU A 22 15.80 17.90 -0.73
CA LEU A 22 14.71 17.88 0.24
C LEU A 22 15.08 17.32 1.62
N GLY A 23 16.31 16.81 1.81
CA GLY A 23 16.75 16.20 3.07
C GLY A 23 15.97 14.93 3.45
N CYS A 24 15.32 14.28 2.48
CA CYS A 24 14.52 13.09 2.72
C CYS A 24 15.39 11.86 2.92
N ASN A 25 15.00 11.00 3.84
CA ASN A 25 15.64 9.70 4.11
C ASN A 25 14.77 8.51 3.70
N THR A 26 13.53 8.75 3.31
CA THR A 26 12.55 7.72 2.99
C THR A 26 11.73 8.12 1.77
N VAL A 27 11.37 7.15 0.94
CA VAL A 27 10.43 7.29 -0.18
C VAL A 27 9.26 6.35 0.03
N GLU A 28 8.10 6.73 -0.47
CA GLU A 28 6.89 5.94 -0.43
C GLU A 28 6.41 5.66 -1.85
N THR A 29 5.90 4.47 -2.12
CA THR A 29 5.31 4.13 -3.42
C THR A 29 4.10 3.24 -3.29
N TYR A 30 3.10 3.50 -4.13
CA TYR A 30 1.97 2.61 -4.37
C TYR A 30 2.34 1.45 -5.27
N ILE A 31 1.59 0.35 -5.16
CA ILE A 31 1.67 -0.80 -6.06
C ILE A 31 0.26 -1.06 -6.60
N PRO A 32 -0.10 -0.48 -7.76
CA PRO A 32 -1.46 -0.61 -8.31
C PRO A 32 -1.70 -2.03 -8.82
N TRP A 33 -2.70 -2.72 -8.27
CA TRP A 33 -3.03 -4.08 -8.69
C TRP A 33 -3.36 -4.17 -10.19
N ASN A 34 -4.15 -3.21 -10.71
CA ASN A 34 -4.57 -3.19 -12.12
C ASN A 34 -3.43 -3.07 -13.14
N LEU A 35 -2.25 -2.61 -12.73
CA LEU A 35 -1.06 -2.60 -13.59
C LEU A 35 -0.33 -3.93 -13.58
N HIS A 36 -0.29 -4.60 -12.43
CA HIS A 36 0.43 -5.84 -12.24
C HIS A 36 -0.36 -7.08 -12.66
N GLU A 37 -1.70 -6.97 -12.75
CA GLU A 37 -2.61 -8.03 -13.18
C GLU A 37 -3.69 -7.43 -14.10
N LYS A 38 -3.29 -6.99 -15.29
CA LYS A 38 -4.20 -6.41 -16.30
C LYS A 38 -5.26 -7.39 -16.78
N GLU A 39 -4.89 -8.65 -16.88
CA GLU A 39 -5.76 -9.77 -17.19
C GLU A 39 -5.68 -10.78 -16.04
N LYS A 40 -6.82 -11.31 -15.63
CA LYS A 40 -6.92 -12.29 -14.54
C LYS A 40 -5.92 -13.43 -14.70
N GLY A 41 -5.09 -13.63 -13.67
CA GLY A 41 -4.06 -14.66 -13.62
C GLY A 41 -2.77 -14.36 -14.40
N LYS A 42 -2.66 -13.18 -15.05
CA LYS A 42 -1.44 -12.76 -15.75
C LYS A 42 -0.74 -11.64 -15.00
N PHE A 43 0.29 -12.00 -14.27
CA PHE A 43 1.05 -11.09 -13.44
C PHE A 43 2.29 -10.54 -14.17
N ASP A 44 2.54 -9.24 -14.06
CA ASP A 44 3.70 -8.56 -14.64
C ASP A 44 4.39 -7.66 -13.60
N PHE A 45 5.64 -7.96 -13.31
CA PHE A 45 6.53 -7.18 -12.44
C PHE A 45 7.80 -6.77 -13.19
N SER A 46 7.73 -6.58 -14.50
CA SER A 46 8.87 -6.29 -15.36
C SER A 46 8.91 -4.85 -15.87
N GLY A 47 10.03 -4.45 -16.42
CA GLY A 47 10.20 -3.15 -17.09
C GLY A 47 9.95 -1.97 -16.14
N ILE A 48 8.96 -1.15 -16.45
CA ILE A 48 8.54 -0.01 -15.62
C ILE A 48 7.78 -0.44 -14.35
N LEU A 49 7.31 -1.69 -14.31
CA LEU A 49 6.59 -2.28 -13.18
C LEU A 49 7.52 -3.06 -12.23
N ASP A 50 8.84 -2.98 -12.43
CA ASP A 50 9.84 -3.67 -11.62
C ASP A 50 10.04 -3.00 -10.25
N ILE A 51 9.28 -3.45 -9.27
CA ILE A 51 9.33 -2.99 -7.88
C ILE A 51 10.69 -3.30 -7.25
N THR A 52 11.26 -4.46 -7.57
CA THR A 52 12.58 -4.86 -7.05
C THR A 52 13.64 -3.85 -7.45
N ARG A 53 13.65 -3.46 -8.71
CA ARG A 53 14.59 -2.45 -9.23
C ARG A 53 14.39 -1.09 -8.56
N PHE A 54 13.12 -0.68 -8.34
CA PHE A 54 12.82 0.57 -7.65
C PHE A 54 13.38 0.58 -6.22
N VAL A 55 13.10 -0.47 -5.45
CA VAL A 55 13.55 -0.58 -4.04
C VAL A 55 15.08 -0.67 -3.95
N LYS A 56 15.73 -1.45 -4.82
CA LYS A 56 17.19 -1.53 -4.85
C LYS A 56 17.84 -0.20 -5.19
N LEU A 57 17.28 0.54 -6.15
CA LEU A 57 17.79 1.88 -6.48
C LEU A 57 17.62 2.86 -5.32
N ALA A 58 16.50 2.80 -4.60
CA ALA A 58 16.31 3.59 -3.38
C ALA A 58 17.36 3.24 -2.32
N GLN A 59 17.63 1.95 -2.12
CA GLN A 59 18.64 1.45 -1.19
C GLN A 59 20.06 1.93 -1.56
N GLU A 60 20.45 1.87 -2.82
CA GLU A 60 21.72 2.39 -3.33
C GLU A 60 21.89 3.89 -3.04
N LEU A 61 20.79 4.64 -3.08
CA LEU A 61 20.76 6.06 -2.72
C LEU A 61 20.72 6.30 -1.21
N GLY A 62 20.69 5.23 -0.39
CA GLY A 62 20.59 5.28 1.07
C GLY A 62 19.23 5.75 1.55
N LEU A 63 18.15 5.46 0.81
CA LEU A 63 16.78 5.74 1.16
C LEU A 63 16.10 4.49 1.69
N MET A 64 15.26 4.65 2.72
CA MET A 64 14.30 3.66 3.14
C MET A 64 13.05 3.73 2.27
N VAL A 65 12.28 2.65 2.25
CA VAL A 65 11.07 2.55 1.42
C VAL A 65 9.86 2.18 2.26
N ILE A 66 8.75 2.84 2.01
CA ILE A 66 7.42 2.46 2.49
C ILE A 66 6.63 1.95 1.29
N LEU A 67 6.10 0.74 1.37
CA LEU A 67 5.26 0.16 0.33
C LEU A 67 3.78 0.28 0.70
N ARG A 68 2.99 0.60 -0.29
CA ARG A 68 1.52 0.65 -0.19
C ARG A 68 0.91 -0.39 -1.16
N PRO A 69 0.95 -1.68 -0.78
CA PRO A 69 0.54 -2.80 -1.62
C PRO A 69 -0.95 -3.12 -1.54
N SER A 70 -1.74 -2.22 -1.02
CA SER A 70 -3.16 -2.45 -0.77
C SER A 70 -3.92 -2.78 -2.06
N PRO A 71 -5.02 -3.57 -2.03
CA PRO A 71 -5.77 -3.83 -3.24
C PRO A 71 -6.37 -2.55 -3.84
N TYR A 72 -6.75 -1.60 -2.99
CA TYR A 72 -7.18 -0.24 -3.36
C TYR A 72 -6.14 0.78 -2.93
N ILE A 73 -5.79 1.73 -3.79
CA ILE A 73 -4.73 2.70 -3.51
C ILE A 73 -5.19 4.15 -3.44
N CYS A 74 -6.05 4.64 -4.31
CA CYS A 74 -6.65 5.97 -4.22
C CYS A 74 -7.55 6.30 -5.41
N ALA A 75 -8.32 7.41 -5.25
CA ALA A 75 -9.23 7.92 -6.26
C ALA A 75 -8.54 8.67 -7.41
N GLU A 76 -7.30 9.11 -7.26
CA GLU A 76 -6.52 9.70 -8.37
C GLU A 76 -6.01 8.65 -9.37
N TRP A 77 -6.24 7.37 -9.10
CA TRP A 77 -5.91 6.27 -9.98
C TRP A 77 -7.16 5.60 -10.50
N GLU A 78 -7.14 5.17 -11.77
CA GLU A 78 -8.28 4.51 -12.40
C GLU A 78 -8.79 3.35 -11.53
N PHE A 79 -10.08 3.41 -11.17
CA PHE A 79 -10.76 2.46 -10.32
C PHE A 79 -10.05 2.20 -8.97
N GLY A 80 -9.30 3.22 -8.48
CA GLY A 80 -8.51 3.11 -7.25
C GLY A 80 -7.43 2.03 -7.29
N GLY A 81 -6.99 1.61 -8.47
CA GLY A 81 -6.00 0.57 -8.68
C GLY A 81 -6.55 -0.85 -8.73
N LEU A 82 -7.85 -1.05 -8.56
CA LEU A 82 -8.48 -2.36 -8.71
C LEU A 82 -8.58 -2.75 -10.19
N PRO A 83 -8.38 -4.03 -10.55
CA PRO A 83 -8.56 -4.48 -11.91
C PRO A 83 -10.02 -4.46 -12.36
N TYR A 84 -10.29 -3.94 -13.56
CA TYR A 84 -11.64 -3.90 -14.12
C TYR A 84 -12.28 -5.28 -14.37
N TRP A 85 -11.45 -6.30 -14.55
CA TRP A 85 -11.96 -7.66 -14.76
C TRP A 85 -12.73 -8.21 -13.55
N LEU A 86 -12.51 -7.67 -12.35
CA LEU A 86 -13.32 -7.99 -11.16
C LEU A 86 -14.82 -7.72 -11.40
N LEU A 87 -15.15 -6.68 -12.16
CA LEU A 87 -16.55 -6.31 -12.46
C LEU A 87 -17.23 -7.25 -13.47
N LYS A 88 -16.49 -8.17 -14.07
CA LYS A 88 -17.08 -9.19 -14.98
C LYS A 88 -17.73 -10.36 -14.23
N GLU A 89 -17.47 -10.48 -12.93
CA GLU A 89 -18.08 -11.49 -12.07
C GLU A 89 -19.37 -10.93 -11.48
N ASP A 90 -20.51 -11.57 -11.83
CA ASP A 90 -21.81 -11.14 -11.36
C ASP A 90 -21.88 -11.13 -9.81
N GLY A 91 -22.40 -10.03 -9.25
CA GLY A 91 -22.53 -9.89 -7.81
C GLY A 91 -21.21 -9.63 -7.07
N MET A 92 -20.11 -9.30 -7.75
CA MET A 92 -18.85 -8.97 -7.11
C MET A 92 -19.02 -7.79 -6.15
N ARG A 93 -18.55 -7.98 -4.92
CA ARG A 93 -18.50 -6.95 -3.87
C ARG A 93 -17.05 -6.68 -3.53
N LEU A 94 -16.67 -5.40 -3.60
CA LEU A 94 -15.28 -4.95 -3.44
C LEU A 94 -15.04 -4.38 -2.05
N ARG A 95 -13.79 -4.47 -1.59
CA ARG A 95 -13.35 -3.88 -0.32
C ARG A 95 -14.25 -4.26 0.88
N CYS A 96 -14.59 -5.53 0.99
CA CYS A 96 -15.38 -6.06 2.09
C CYS A 96 -15.09 -7.56 2.28
N PHE A 97 -15.53 -8.12 3.40
CA PHE A 97 -15.39 -9.55 3.68
C PHE A 97 -16.36 -10.35 2.79
N TYR A 98 -15.98 -10.49 1.53
CA TYR A 98 -16.72 -11.25 0.52
C TYR A 98 -15.80 -12.30 -0.12
N PRO A 99 -16.05 -13.60 0.12
CA PRO A 99 -15.12 -14.67 -0.25
C PRO A 99 -14.61 -14.63 -1.70
N PRO A 100 -15.43 -14.38 -2.74
CA PRO A 100 -14.91 -14.28 -4.10
C PRO A 100 -13.90 -13.15 -4.30
N PHE A 101 -14.13 -11.98 -3.71
CA PHE A 101 -13.18 -10.86 -3.74
C PHE A 101 -11.89 -11.20 -2.98
N LEU A 102 -12.03 -11.76 -1.78
CA LEU A 102 -10.89 -12.14 -0.95
C LEU A 102 -10.00 -13.20 -1.61
N GLN A 103 -10.59 -14.11 -2.38
CA GLN A 103 -9.84 -15.11 -3.14
C GLN A 103 -8.94 -14.44 -4.20
N HIS A 104 -9.46 -13.47 -4.95
CA HIS A 104 -8.67 -12.73 -5.92
C HIS A 104 -7.57 -11.88 -5.28
N VAL A 105 -7.87 -11.22 -4.16
CA VAL A 105 -6.87 -10.47 -3.39
C VAL A 105 -5.75 -11.40 -2.91
N LYS A 106 -6.11 -12.59 -2.42
CA LYS A 106 -5.14 -13.60 -1.97
C LYS A 106 -4.21 -14.03 -3.11
N GLU A 107 -4.75 -14.38 -4.26
CA GLU A 107 -3.97 -14.79 -5.45
C GLU A 107 -2.99 -13.68 -5.88
N TYR A 108 -3.46 -12.43 -5.88
CA TYR A 108 -2.60 -11.26 -6.17
C TYR A 108 -1.51 -11.08 -5.10
N TYR A 109 -1.85 -11.14 -3.82
CA TYR A 109 -0.90 -10.94 -2.75
C TYR A 109 0.15 -12.05 -2.70
N GLU A 110 -0.21 -13.30 -2.93
CA GLU A 110 0.76 -14.40 -3.02
C GLU A 110 1.81 -14.09 -4.09
N LYS A 111 1.41 -13.60 -5.28
CA LYS A 111 2.33 -13.22 -6.36
C LYS A 111 3.12 -11.95 -6.05
N LEU A 112 2.47 -10.94 -5.49
CA LEU A 112 3.14 -9.71 -5.11
C LEU A 112 4.21 -9.95 -4.04
N PHE A 113 3.89 -10.72 -3.02
CA PHE A 113 4.82 -10.97 -1.91
C PHE A 113 5.99 -11.87 -2.28
N GLU A 114 5.89 -12.73 -3.31
CA GLU A 114 7.07 -13.39 -3.91
C GLU A 114 8.13 -12.34 -4.32
N VAL A 115 7.70 -11.15 -4.74
CA VAL A 115 8.57 -10.06 -5.20
C VAL A 115 9.00 -9.15 -4.04
N ILE A 116 8.06 -8.71 -3.17
CA ILE A 116 8.33 -7.67 -2.18
C ILE A 116 8.82 -8.19 -0.82
N ALA A 117 8.48 -9.42 -0.42
CA ALA A 117 8.92 -9.96 0.86
C ALA A 117 10.45 -10.02 1.01
N PRO A 118 11.25 -10.36 -0.02
CA PRO A 118 12.71 -10.32 0.05
C PRO A 118 13.32 -8.93 0.20
N LEU A 119 12.54 -7.86 -0.06
CA LEU A 119 13.01 -6.48 -0.07
C LEU A 119 12.90 -5.80 1.30
N GLN A 120 12.36 -6.50 2.30
CA GLN A 120 12.20 -6.00 3.66
C GLN A 120 13.54 -5.81 4.36
N ILE A 121 13.59 -4.85 5.28
CA ILE A 121 14.82 -4.55 6.07
C ILE A 121 15.24 -5.75 6.91
N THR A 122 14.30 -6.56 7.38
CA THR A 122 14.54 -7.82 8.10
C THR A 122 15.30 -8.86 7.25
N ARG A 123 15.27 -8.71 5.93
CA ARG A 123 15.95 -9.57 4.95
C ARG A 123 17.07 -8.86 4.20
N GLY A 124 17.55 -7.72 4.71
CA GLY A 124 18.67 -6.96 4.12
C GLY A 124 18.27 -5.98 3.03
N GLY A 125 16.97 -5.78 2.78
CA GLY A 125 16.45 -4.75 1.88
C GLY A 125 16.29 -3.39 2.55
N SER A 126 15.53 -2.48 1.94
CA SER A 126 15.28 -1.14 2.46
C SER A 126 13.80 -0.85 2.77
N VAL A 127 12.91 -1.82 2.59
CA VAL A 127 11.50 -1.67 2.96
C VAL A 127 11.35 -1.75 4.47
N ILE A 128 10.82 -0.69 5.07
CA ILE A 128 10.69 -0.53 6.54
C ILE A 128 9.26 -0.59 7.05
N LEU A 129 8.28 -0.28 6.20
CA LEU A 129 6.84 -0.27 6.53
C LEU A 129 6.03 -0.74 5.33
N MET A 130 4.86 -1.35 5.61
CA MET A 130 3.85 -1.68 4.60
C MET A 130 2.47 -1.18 5.07
N GLN A 131 1.70 -0.60 4.16
CA GLN A 131 0.35 -0.13 4.46
C GLN A 131 -0.69 -1.23 4.24
N VAL A 132 -1.63 -1.33 5.16
CA VAL A 132 -2.83 -2.18 5.06
C VAL A 132 -3.97 -1.34 4.54
N GLU A 133 -4.52 -1.70 3.39
CA GLU A 133 -5.61 -0.99 2.71
C GLU A 133 -5.30 0.50 2.47
N ASN A 134 -6.24 1.31 2.07
CA ASN A 134 -6.06 2.75 1.89
C ASN A 134 -7.33 3.52 2.17
N GLU A 135 -7.26 4.43 3.15
CA GLU A 135 -8.37 5.30 3.56
C GLU A 135 -9.69 4.54 3.73
N TYR A 136 -9.58 3.32 4.30
CA TYR A 136 -10.72 2.42 4.41
C TYR A 136 -11.83 2.99 5.28
N GLY A 137 -11.47 3.77 6.29
CA GLY A 137 -12.42 4.40 7.20
C GLY A 137 -13.42 5.36 6.54
N TYR A 138 -13.10 5.87 5.33
CA TYR A 138 -14.06 6.63 4.53
C TYR A 138 -14.95 5.76 3.64
N PHE A 139 -14.56 4.51 3.43
CA PHE A 139 -15.28 3.57 2.58
C PHE A 139 -16.24 2.69 3.37
N GLY A 140 -15.83 2.21 4.54
CA GLY A 140 -16.59 1.26 5.32
C GLY A 140 -16.05 1.02 6.73
N ASP A 141 -16.66 0.09 7.42
CA ASP A 141 -16.35 -0.31 8.79
C ASP A 141 -16.25 -1.85 8.98
N ASP A 142 -16.05 -2.58 7.89
CA ASP A 142 -15.91 -4.04 7.90
C ASP A 142 -14.58 -4.47 8.55
N LYS A 143 -14.58 -4.62 9.85
CA LYS A 143 -13.41 -5.04 10.63
C LYS A 143 -12.91 -6.43 10.23
N SER A 144 -13.81 -7.34 9.88
CA SER A 144 -13.44 -8.68 9.42
C SER A 144 -12.60 -8.63 8.14
N TYR A 145 -12.94 -7.70 7.25
CA TYR A 145 -12.16 -7.46 6.04
C TYR A 145 -10.76 -6.93 6.36
N LEU A 146 -10.67 -5.91 7.21
CA LEU A 146 -9.38 -5.32 7.59
C LEU A 146 -8.48 -6.32 8.34
N ASP A 147 -9.04 -7.10 9.25
CA ASP A 147 -8.31 -8.15 9.96
C ASP A 147 -7.82 -9.25 9.01
N TYR A 148 -8.67 -9.64 8.04
CA TYR A 148 -8.26 -10.56 6.98
C TYR A 148 -7.11 -10.00 6.16
N MET A 149 -7.16 -8.73 5.74
CA MET A 149 -6.09 -8.10 4.96
C MET A 149 -4.77 -8.09 5.72
N LYS A 150 -4.79 -7.72 7.01
CA LYS A 150 -3.62 -7.77 7.89
C LYS A 150 -3.06 -9.19 7.97
N GLN A 151 -3.92 -10.18 8.27
CA GLN A 151 -3.48 -11.56 8.41
C GLN A 151 -2.92 -12.12 7.10
N LEU A 152 -3.56 -11.81 5.97
CA LEU A 152 -3.07 -12.21 4.65
C LEU A 152 -1.67 -11.67 4.37
N MET A 153 -1.39 -10.41 4.71
CA MET A 153 -0.05 -9.83 4.56
C MET A 153 0.98 -10.59 5.41
N ILE A 154 0.64 -10.94 6.65
CA ILE A 154 1.50 -11.73 7.53
C ILE A 154 1.76 -13.12 6.93
N ASP A 155 0.71 -13.79 6.49
CA ASP A 155 0.80 -15.15 5.91
C ASP A 155 1.63 -15.16 4.61
N CYS A 156 1.58 -14.07 3.84
CA CYS A 156 2.42 -13.88 2.65
C CYS A 156 3.86 -13.47 2.95
N GLY A 157 4.22 -13.22 4.22
CA GLY A 157 5.59 -12.96 4.65
C GLY A 157 5.92 -11.50 4.95
N CYS A 158 4.93 -10.68 5.31
CA CYS A 158 5.18 -9.34 5.87
C CYS A 158 5.78 -9.46 7.27
N GLU A 159 6.99 -8.96 7.46
CA GLU A 159 7.74 -8.98 8.73
C GLU A 159 7.95 -7.57 9.29
N VAL A 160 7.88 -6.54 8.42
CA VAL A 160 8.00 -5.15 8.85
C VAL A 160 6.71 -4.65 9.49
N PRO A 161 6.78 -3.60 10.34
CA PRO A 161 5.57 -3.00 10.89
C PRO A 161 4.58 -2.58 9.80
N MET A 162 3.31 -2.77 10.09
CA MET A 162 2.21 -2.34 9.21
C MET A 162 1.61 -1.04 9.71
N VAL A 163 1.08 -0.26 8.77
CA VAL A 163 0.38 1.01 9.03
C VAL A 163 -0.95 1.04 8.30
N THR A 164 -1.95 1.72 8.87
CA THR A 164 -3.12 2.19 8.14
C THR A 164 -2.98 3.68 7.87
N SER A 165 -3.70 4.20 6.88
CA SER A 165 -3.70 5.62 6.56
C SER A 165 -5.12 6.05 6.26
N ASP A 166 -5.67 6.91 7.13
CA ASP A 166 -7.02 7.43 7.04
C ASP A 166 -7.00 8.95 7.19
N GLY A 167 -8.08 9.62 6.76
CA GLY A 167 -8.22 11.06 7.02
C GLY A 167 -8.72 11.33 8.43
N PRO A 168 -8.41 12.49 9.02
CA PRO A 168 -8.73 12.80 10.41
C PRO A 168 -10.15 13.35 10.61
N TRP A 169 -11.06 13.17 9.66
CA TRP A 169 -12.42 13.73 9.72
C TRP A 169 -13.46 12.64 9.92
N GLY A 170 -14.48 12.94 10.76
CA GLY A 170 -15.53 11.99 11.09
C GLY A 170 -15.00 10.76 11.81
N ASP A 171 -15.63 9.63 11.57
CA ASP A 171 -15.30 8.35 12.21
C ASP A 171 -14.25 7.54 11.44
N ALA A 172 -13.59 8.16 10.44
CA ALA A 172 -12.66 7.45 9.54
C ALA A 172 -11.51 6.77 10.30
N PHE A 173 -10.96 7.40 11.33
CA PHE A 173 -9.93 6.80 12.16
C PHE A 173 -10.41 5.54 12.90
N ASP A 174 -11.62 5.56 13.45
CA ASP A 174 -12.17 4.42 14.17
C ASP A 174 -12.59 3.31 13.19
N CYS A 175 -13.19 3.68 12.07
CA CYS A 175 -13.58 2.74 11.02
C CYS A 175 -12.39 2.08 10.33
N GLY A 176 -11.30 2.82 10.08
CA GLY A 176 -10.08 2.31 9.45
C GLY A 176 -9.10 1.61 10.40
N LYS A 177 -9.37 1.63 11.71
CA LYS A 177 -8.48 1.05 12.72
C LYS A 177 -8.35 -0.46 12.60
N VAL A 178 -7.10 -0.94 12.65
CA VAL A 178 -6.75 -2.36 12.72
C VAL A 178 -5.95 -2.61 14.00
N GLU A 179 -6.32 -3.63 14.78
CA GLU A 179 -5.64 -3.94 16.02
C GLU A 179 -4.17 -4.33 15.79
N GLY A 180 -3.25 -3.74 16.57
CA GLY A 180 -1.82 -3.97 16.46
C GLY A 180 -1.16 -3.38 15.21
N VAL A 181 -1.86 -2.50 14.48
CA VAL A 181 -1.35 -1.74 13.34
C VAL A 181 -1.27 -0.26 13.72
N LEU A 182 -0.17 0.40 13.37
CA LEU A 182 0.00 1.83 13.62
C LEU A 182 -0.91 2.63 12.70
N GLN A 183 -1.74 3.50 13.29
CA GLN A 183 -2.56 4.43 12.50
C GLN A 183 -1.73 5.65 12.09
N THR A 184 -1.87 6.03 10.83
CA THR A 184 -1.34 7.29 10.29
C THR A 184 -2.47 8.12 9.71
N GLY A 185 -2.30 9.44 9.68
CA GLY A 185 -3.31 10.37 9.18
C GLY A 185 -2.90 11.02 7.86
N ASN A 186 -3.80 10.99 6.88
CA ASN A 186 -3.69 11.77 5.65
C ASN A 186 -4.47 13.07 5.80
N PHE A 187 -3.80 14.20 5.77
CA PHE A 187 -4.46 15.51 5.83
C PHE A 187 -3.69 16.54 5.00
N GLY A 188 -4.45 17.50 4.42
CA GLY A 188 -3.88 18.66 3.73
C GLY A 188 -3.54 19.79 4.71
N SER A 189 -4.08 20.98 4.49
CA SER A 189 -3.94 22.11 5.41
C SER A 189 -4.72 21.91 6.73
N LYS A 190 -4.25 22.51 7.83
CA LYS A 190 -4.89 22.48 9.16
C LYS A 190 -4.85 21.13 9.91
N GLY A 191 -3.87 20.26 9.62
CA GLY A 191 -3.77 18.94 10.26
C GLY A 191 -3.79 18.93 11.78
N LYS A 192 -3.19 19.92 12.45
CA LYS A 192 -3.15 20.00 13.93
C LYS A 192 -4.52 20.17 14.59
N SER A 193 -5.48 20.81 13.92
CA SER A 193 -6.83 21.03 14.45
C SER A 193 -7.80 19.87 14.17
N SER A 194 -7.36 18.88 13.41
CA SER A 194 -8.18 17.79 12.91
C SER A 194 -7.84 16.43 13.54
N LEU A 195 -6.76 16.35 14.32
CA LEU A 195 -6.40 15.11 15.01
C LEU A 195 -7.21 14.94 16.31
N PRO A 196 -7.72 13.75 16.61
CA PRO A 196 -8.32 13.46 17.92
C PRO A 196 -7.29 13.66 19.04
N SER A 197 -7.77 14.17 20.16
CA SER A 197 -6.97 14.42 21.37
C SER A 197 -6.52 13.13 22.05
#